data_f178cd570e3ae84afbc7a94cb6557c2f
#
_entry.id   f178cd570e3ae84afbc7a94cb6557c2f
#
_cell.length_a   1.000
_cell.length_b   1.000
_cell.length_c   1.000
_cell.angle_alpha   90.00
_cell.angle_beta   90.00
_cell.angle_gamma   90.00
#
_symmetry.space_group_name_H-M   'P 1'
#
loop_
_entity.id
_entity.type
_entity.pdbx_description
1 polymer ?
#
loop_
_entity_poly.entity_id
_entity_poly.type
_entity_poly.pdbx_seq_one_letter_code
_entity_poly.pdbx_strand_id
1 'polypeptide(L)'
;METVPFLDIKAQNRSLQDELRGAFYRIMDSASFILGDGVAQFEQDFASYCGTSECVGLNNGTTALHLALAALGIGPGDEVITTPQTWISTSWAISYVGATPV
;
A
#
# COMPACT_ATOMS: atom_id res chain seq x y z
N MET A 1 -24.76 20.09 -21.44
CA MET A 1 -24.74 18.70 -20.93
C MET A 1 -23.74 18.64 -19.79
N GLU A 2 -24.18 18.23 -18.63
CA GLU A 2 -23.31 18.02 -17.48
C GLU A 2 -22.54 16.71 -17.71
N THR A 3 -21.21 16.78 -17.67
CA THR A 3 -20.36 15.59 -17.88
C THR A 3 -20.21 14.86 -16.55
N VAL A 4 -20.69 13.63 -16.49
CA VAL A 4 -20.48 12.76 -15.34
C VAL A 4 -19.11 12.09 -15.48
N PRO A 5 -18.13 12.36 -14.59
CA PRO A 5 -16.82 11.73 -14.67
C PRO A 5 -16.90 10.24 -14.30
N PHE A 6 -16.08 9.42 -14.93
CA PHE A 6 -15.96 8.00 -14.59
C PHE A 6 -15.44 7.82 -13.14
N LEU A 7 -14.56 8.71 -12.69
CA LEU A 7 -14.01 8.76 -11.34
C LEU A 7 -13.81 10.22 -10.94
N ASP A 8 -14.40 10.64 -9.81
CA ASP A 8 -14.24 12.00 -9.28
C ASP A 8 -13.37 12.03 -8.01
N ILE A 9 -12.07 11.86 -8.19
CA ILE A 9 -11.06 11.98 -7.12
C ILE A 9 -11.07 13.40 -6.50
N LYS A 10 -11.45 14.43 -7.28
CA LYS A 10 -11.53 15.80 -6.75
C LYS A 10 -12.62 15.94 -5.70
N ALA A 11 -13.76 15.28 -5.88
CA ALA A 11 -14.83 15.28 -4.87
C ALA A 11 -14.36 14.60 -3.59
N GLN A 12 -13.72 13.45 -3.70
CA GLN A 12 -13.14 12.74 -2.56
C GLN A 12 -12.09 13.59 -1.83
N ASN A 13 -11.16 14.19 -2.57
CA ASN A 13 -10.12 15.02 -1.96
C ASN A 13 -10.68 16.26 -1.25
N ARG A 14 -11.76 16.85 -1.76
CA ARG A 14 -12.39 18.02 -1.11
C ARG A 14 -12.89 17.70 0.30
N SER A 15 -13.45 16.52 0.51
CA SER A 15 -13.95 16.12 1.83
C SER A 15 -12.86 15.88 2.86
N LEU A 16 -11.64 15.56 2.42
CA LEU A 16 -10.48 15.26 3.27
C LEU A 16 -9.46 16.39 3.31
N GLN A 17 -9.70 17.50 2.59
CA GLN A 17 -8.68 18.52 2.32
C GLN A 17 -8.08 19.13 3.58
N ASP A 18 -8.87 19.44 4.59
CA ASP A 18 -8.39 20.10 5.82
C ASP A 18 -7.57 19.12 6.68
N GLU A 19 -8.00 17.86 6.77
CA GLU A 19 -7.27 16.80 7.47
C GLU A 19 -5.91 16.52 6.80
N LEU A 20 -5.89 16.41 5.47
CA LEU A 20 -4.67 16.20 4.69
C LEU A 20 -3.68 17.36 4.82
N ARG A 21 -4.18 18.61 4.78
CA ARG A 21 -3.35 19.79 5.01
C ARG A 21 -2.75 19.79 6.41
N GLY A 22 -3.57 19.52 7.42
CA GLY A 22 -3.11 19.45 8.81
C GLY A 22 -2.03 18.37 9.00
N ALA A 23 -2.21 17.18 8.42
CA ALA A 23 -1.22 16.12 8.46
C ALA A 23 0.09 16.53 7.75
N PHE A 24 -0.03 17.14 6.56
CA PHE A 24 1.13 17.62 5.80
C PHE A 24 1.96 18.65 6.58
N TYR A 25 1.31 19.68 7.15
CA TYR A 25 2.04 20.69 7.93
C TYR A 25 2.71 20.11 9.16
N ARG A 26 2.06 19.21 9.91
CA ARG A 26 2.70 18.55 11.05
C ARG A 26 4.00 17.82 10.68
N ILE A 27 4.01 17.11 9.54
CA ILE A 27 5.20 16.40 9.07
C ILE A 27 6.28 17.39 8.60
N MET A 28 5.89 18.47 7.92
CA MET A 28 6.82 19.51 7.48
C MET A 28 7.48 20.20 8.67
N ASP A 29 6.70 20.59 9.68
CA ASP A 29 7.18 21.29 10.86
C ASP A 29 8.12 20.43 11.72
N SER A 30 7.83 19.11 11.80
CA SER A 30 8.66 18.15 12.55
C SER A 30 9.86 17.63 11.78
N ALA A 31 9.89 17.83 10.45
CA ALA A 31 10.87 17.23 9.51
C ALA A 31 11.01 15.70 9.64
N SER A 32 9.99 15.01 10.18
CA SER A 32 9.98 13.56 10.40
C SER A 32 9.50 12.81 9.15
N PHE A 33 10.29 12.87 8.08
CA PHE A 33 9.92 12.32 6.76
C PHE A 33 10.15 10.81 6.62
N ILE A 34 11.03 10.22 7.43
CA ILE A 34 11.40 8.81 7.33
C ILE A 34 11.25 8.16 8.71
N LEU A 35 10.46 7.08 8.78
CA LEU A 35 10.23 6.28 9.99
C LEU A 35 9.85 7.14 11.22
N GLY A 36 9.12 8.24 11.00
CA GLY A 36 8.64 9.10 12.06
C GLY A 36 7.36 8.60 12.72
N ASP A 37 6.91 9.34 13.75
CA ASP A 37 5.70 9.02 14.53
C ASP A 37 4.45 8.83 13.65
N GLY A 38 4.36 9.55 12.53
CA GLY A 38 3.27 9.40 11.57
C GLY A 38 3.20 8.01 10.92
N VAL A 39 4.35 7.38 10.66
CA VAL A 39 4.41 6.01 10.13
C VAL A 39 4.02 5.02 11.23
N ALA A 40 4.58 5.16 12.43
CA ALA A 40 4.27 4.29 13.56
C ALA A 40 2.76 4.33 13.91
N GLN A 41 2.16 5.52 13.92
CA GLN A 41 0.72 5.68 14.16
C GLN A 41 -0.12 5.04 13.06
N PHE A 42 0.26 5.24 11.79
CA PHE A 42 -0.41 4.60 10.67
C PHE A 42 -0.38 3.06 10.77
N GLU A 43 0.77 2.49 11.10
CA GLU A 43 0.93 1.04 11.27
C GLU A 43 0.03 0.49 12.37
N GLN A 44 -0.06 1.16 13.51
CA GLN A 44 -0.95 0.79 14.61
C GLN A 44 -2.43 0.90 14.23
N ASP A 45 -2.84 2.01 13.63
CA ASP A 45 -4.23 2.26 13.25
C ASP A 45 -4.66 1.26 12.17
N PHE A 46 -3.81 1.00 11.19
CA PHE A 46 -4.13 0.08 10.10
C PHE A 46 -4.14 -1.39 10.55
N ALA A 47 -3.22 -1.80 11.44
CA ALA A 47 -3.28 -3.11 12.08
C ALA A 47 -4.59 -3.31 12.84
N SER A 48 -4.99 -2.30 13.63
CA SER A 48 -6.26 -2.30 14.36
C SER A 48 -7.48 -2.38 13.41
N TYR A 49 -7.47 -1.60 12.33
CA TYR A 49 -8.53 -1.61 11.32
C TYR A 49 -8.67 -2.99 10.63
N CYS A 50 -7.55 -3.64 10.32
CA CYS A 50 -7.52 -4.97 9.69
C CYS A 50 -7.75 -6.12 10.70
N GLY A 51 -7.71 -5.86 12.01
CA GLY A 51 -7.79 -6.90 13.05
C GLY A 51 -6.55 -7.79 13.12
N THR A 52 -5.39 -7.26 12.73
CA THR A 52 -4.09 -7.95 12.80
C THR A 52 -3.29 -7.44 14.00
N SER A 53 -2.30 -8.24 14.45
CA SER A 53 -1.41 -7.81 15.54
C SER A 53 -0.43 -6.71 15.11
N GLU A 54 0.00 -6.77 13.85
CA GLU A 54 1.05 -5.89 13.31
C GLU A 54 0.71 -5.41 11.89
N CYS A 55 1.27 -4.27 11.53
CA CYS A 55 1.30 -3.74 10.17
C CYS A 55 2.69 -3.14 9.89
N VAL A 56 3.16 -3.28 8.68
CA VAL A 56 4.41 -2.67 8.22
C VAL A 56 4.11 -1.75 7.05
N GLY A 57 4.41 -0.47 7.20
CA GLY A 57 4.26 0.53 6.15
C GLY A 57 5.30 0.38 5.06
N LEU A 58 4.86 0.39 3.80
CA LEU A 58 5.71 0.24 2.62
C LEU A 58 5.42 1.35 1.61
N ASN A 59 6.34 1.55 0.69
CA ASN A 59 6.25 2.63 -0.30
C ASN A 59 5.16 2.43 -1.37
N ASN A 60 4.78 1.17 -1.65
CA ASN A 60 3.72 0.83 -2.61
C ASN A 60 3.27 -0.63 -2.48
N GLY A 61 2.13 -0.97 -3.11
CA GLY A 61 1.55 -2.30 -3.07
C GLY A 61 2.38 -3.39 -3.79
N THR A 62 3.14 -3.04 -4.81
CA THR A 62 4.04 -4.01 -5.49
C THR A 62 5.11 -4.50 -4.53
N THR A 63 5.74 -3.58 -3.78
CA THR A 63 6.71 -3.92 -2.75
C THR A 63 6.08 -4.73 -1.63
N ALA A 64 4.84 -4.42 -1.26
CA ALA A 64 4.11 -5.17 -0.23
C ALA A 64 3.92 -6.65 -0.63
N LEU A 65 3.47 -6.89 -1.85
CA LEU A 65 3.31 -8.26 -2.36
C LEU A 65 4.66 -8.99 -2.45
N HIS A 66 5.70 -8.31 -2.97
CA HIS A 66 7.03 -8.88 -3.09
C HIS A 66 7.60 -9.30 -1.72
N LEU A 67 7.58 -8.38 -0.75
CA LEU A 67 8.13 -8.65 0.58
C LEU A 67 7.31 -9.66 1.37
N ALA A 68 5.99 -9.71 1.17
CA ALA A 68 5.15 -10.75 1.76
C ALA A 68 5.55 -12.16 1.26
N LEU A 69 5.74 -12.32 -0.05
CA LEU A 69 6.19 -13.59 -0.62
C LEU A 69 7.60 -13.97 -0.13
N ALA A 70 8.52 -12.99 -0.09
CA ALA A 70 9.87 -13.20 0.43
C ALA A 70 9.87 -13.60 1.91
N ALA A 71 9.04 -12.97 2.74
CA ALA A 71 8.90 -13.29 4.16
C ALA A 71 8.31 -14.68 4.41
N LEU A 72 7.49 -15.19 3.49
CA LEU A 72 6.97 -16.55 3.50
C LEU A 72 7.99 -17.60 3.00
N GLY A 73 9.17 -17.16 2.53
CA GLY A 73 10.20 -18.04 1.99
C GLY A 73 9.90 -18.54 0.58
N ILE A 74 8.94 -17.94 -0.12
CA ILE A 74 8.61 -18.29 -1.51
C ILE A 74 9.76 -17.87 -2.43
N GLY A 75 10.16 -18.77 -3.33
CA GLY A 75 11.33 -18.55 -4.20
C GLY A 75 11.41 -19.49 -5.39
N PRO A 76 12.62 -19.65 -5.97
CA PRO A 76 12.83 -20.49 -7.14
C PRO A 76 12.36 -21.93 -6.91
N GLY A 77 11.53 -22.45 -7.84
CA GLY A 77 10.93 -23.76 -7.77
C GLY A 77 9.53 -23.81 -7.19
N ASP A 78 9.06 -22.70 -6.58
CA ASP A 78 7.69 -22.57 -6.09
C ASP A 78 6.76 -22.08 -7.19
N GLU A 79 5.48 -22.44 -7.07
CA GLU A 79 4.39 -21.94 -7.90
C GLU A 79 3.40 -21.17 -7.04
N VAL A 80 2.95 -20.00 -7.52
CA VAL A 80 1.96 -19.15 -6.84
C VAL A 80 0.76 -18.95 -7.75
N ILE A 81 -0.39 -19.45 -7.31
CA ILE A 81 -1.66 -19.31 -8.03
C ILE A 81 -2.16 -17.87 -7.88
N THR A 82 -2.53 -17.25 -8.99
CA THR A 82 -3.08 -15.91 -9.02
C THR A 82 -4.17 -15.74 -10.06
N THR A 83 -4.83 -14.58 -10.07
CA THR A 83 -5.85 -14.24 -11.07
C THR A 83 -5.23 -13.49 -12.25
N PRO A 84 -5.68 -13.72 -13.50
CA PRO A 84 -5.27 -12.92 -14.64
C PRO A 84 -5.94 -11.54 -14.69
N GLN A 85 -7.06 -11.34 -13.98
CA GLN A 85 -7.80 -10.09 -13.96
C GLN A 85 -7.37 -9.23 -12.77
N THR A 86 -6.14 -8.72 -12.83
CA THR A 86 -5.57 -7.86 -11.79
C THR A 86 -4.50 -6.96 -12.38
N TRP A 87 -3.96 -6.05 -11.57
CA TRP A 87 -2.79 -5.27 -11.94
C TRP A 87 -1.56 -6.18 -12.08
N ILE A 88 -0.75 -5.94 -13.09
CA ILE A 88 0.41 -6.80 -13.45
C ILE A 88 1.40 -7.01 -12.28
N SER A 89 1.45 -6.11 -11.31
CA SER A 89 2.33 -6.24 -10.14
C SER A 89 2.08 -7.51 -9.33
N THR A 90 0.90 -8.11 -9.43
CA THR A 90 0.61 -9.39 -8.79
C THR A 90 1.53 -10.50 -9.35
N SER A 91 1.65 -10.60 -10.67
CA SER A 91 2.57 -11.55 -11.32
C SER A 91 4.04 -11.13 -11.17
N TRP A 92 4.33 -9.81 -11.21
CA TRP A 92 5.69 -9.33 -11.01
C TRP A 92 6.24 -9.66 -9.63
N ALA A 93 5.44 -9.51 -8.57
CA ALA A 93 5.87 -9.82 -7.23
C ALA A 93 6.29 -11.29 -7.07
N ILE A 94 5.57 -12.20 -7.74
CA ILE A 94 5.90 -13.63 -7.79
C ILE A 94 7.22 -13.85 -8.54
N SER A 95 7.38 -13.21 -9.69
CA SER A 95 8.61 -13.32 -10.49
C SER A 95 9.82 -12.71 -9.80
N TYR A 96 9.64 -11.65 -8.98
CA TYR A 96 10.73 -11.01 -8.25
C TYR A 96 11.35 -11.91 -7.18
N VAL A 97 10.59 -12.80 -6.57
CA VAL A 97 11.11 -13.83 -5.67
C VAL A 97 11.64 -15.07 -6.41
N GLY A 98 11.54 -15.10 -7.73
CA GLY A 98 12.01 -16.22 -8.56
C GLY A 98 11.01 -17.37 -8.66
N ALA A 99 9.80 -17.23 -8.13
CA ALA A 99 8.73 -18.21 -8.26
C ALA A 99 7.98 -18.09 -9.61
N THR A 100 7.17 -19.07 -9.93
CA THR A 100 6.37 -19.12 -11.15
C THR A 100 4.92 -18.74 -10.87
N PRO A 101 4.37 -17.68 -11.52
CA PRO A 101 2.95 -17.38 -11.44
C PRO A 101 2.12 -18.40 -12.23
N VAL A 102 1.06 -18.93 -11.64
CA VAL A 102 0.14 -19.91 -12.21
C VAL A 102 -1.29 -19.41 -12.19
#